data_f04f043c8a1578269891eb4123e19347
#
_entry.id   f04f043c8a1578269891eb4123e19347
#
_cell.length_a   1.000
_cell.length_b   1.000
_cell.length_c   1.000
_cell.angle_alpha   90.00
_cell.angle_beta   90.00
_cell.angle_gamma   90.00
#
_symmetry.space_group_name_H-M   'P 1'
#
loop_
_entity.id
_entity.type
_entity.pdbx_description
1 polymer ?
#
loop_
_entity_poly.entity_id
_entity_poly.type
_entity_poly.pdbx_seq_one_letter_code
_entity_poly.pdbx_strand_id
1 'polypeptide(L)'
;EWNKIFYQGPIALKEARLAAISASVAMKCEYCITAQVHMAKAAGATEDEIKAAIFIAAEVARFSSLLYGNEFGMDNLKSILGIQPD
;
A
#
# COMPACT_ATOMS: atom_id res chain seq x y z
N GLU A 1 4.90 12.96 -19.80
CA GLU A 1 3.56 12.45 -19.53
C GLU A 1 3.52 11.74 -18.18
N TRP A 2 2.34 11.49 -17.66
CA TRP A 2 2.18 10.92 -16.33
C TRP A 2 2.75 9.50 -16.20
N ASN A 3 2.78 8.73 -17.28
CA ASN A 3 3.37 7.38 -17.27
C ASN A 3 4.87 7.43 -16.93
N LYS A 4 5.57 8.46 -17.35
CA LYS A 4 6.99 8.58 -17.07
C LYS A 4 7.25 8.76 -15.58
N ILE A 5 6.37 9.45 -14.88
CA ILE A 5 6.49 9.61 -13.42
C ILE A 5 6.42 8.24 -12.75
N PHE A 6 5.51 7.38 -13.20
CA PHE A 6 5.35 6.04 -12.66
C PHE A 6 6.56 5.14 -12.97
N TYR A 7 7.02 5.16 -14.23
CA TYR A 7 8.04 4.21 -14.68
C TYR A 7 9.48 4.69 -14.48
N GLN A 8 9.69 5.99 -14.34
CA GLN A 8 11.02 6.60 -14.26
C GLN A 8 11.17 7.53 -13.04
N GLY A 9 10.26 7.42 -12.11
CA GLY A 9 10.27 8.24 -10.91
C GLY A 9 11.32 7.79 -9.88
N PRO A 10 11.36 8.44 -8.73
CA PRO A 10 12.33 8.12 -7.68
C PRO A 10 12.12 6.75 -7.03
N ILE A 11 10.96 6.12 -7.24
CA ILE A 11 10.69 4.77 -6.75
C ILE A 11 10.98 3.80 -7.90
N ALA A 12 11.77 2.76 -7.63
CA ALA A 12 12.08 1.75 -8.63
C ALA A 12 10.80 1.07 -9.14
N LEU A 13 10.81 0.65 -10.41
CA LEU A 13 9.61 0.14 -11.07
C LEU A 13 8.94 -1.01 -10.32
N LYS A 14 9.71 -2.00 -9.90
CA LYS A 14 9.18 -3.14 -9.16
C LYS A 14 8.46 -2.69 -7.89
N GLU A 15 9.10 -1.83 -7.12
CA GLU A 15 8.54 -1.31 -5.86
C GLU A 15 7.30 -0.48 -6.11
N ALA A 16 7.29 0.33 -7.17
CA ALA A 16 6.12 1.12 -7.55
C ALA A 16 4.93 0.21 -7.89
N ARG A 17 5.19 -0.90 -8.60
CA ARG A 17 4.13 -1.85 -8.95
C ARG A 17 3.62 -2.60 -7.71
N LEU A 18 4.50 -2.94 -6.78
CA LEU A 18 4.08 -3.57 -5.52
C LEU A 18 3.23 -2.62 -4.69
N ALA A 19 3.63 -1.36 -4.60
CA ALA A 19 2.83 -0.34 -3.92
C ALA A 19 1.46 -0.19 -4.59
N ALA A 20 1.42 -0.23 -5.92
CA ALA A 20 0.18 -0.14 -6.68
C ALA A 20 -0.73 -1.35 -6.43
N ILE A 21 -0.17 -2.54 -6.20
CA ILE A 21 -0.94 -3.71 -5.81
C ILE A 21 -1.63 -3.46 -4.47
N SER A 22 -0.89 -2.96 -3.47
CA SER A 22 -1.46 -2.66 -2.16
C SER A 22 -2.60 -1.66 -2.26
N ALA A 23 -2.41 -0.59 -3.03
CA ALA A 23 -3.44 0.43 -3.25
C ALA A 23 -4.66 -0.17 -3.96
N SER A 24 -4.42 -1.01 -4.97
CA SER A 24 -5.49 -1.65 -5.75
C SER A 24 -6.36 -2.57 -4.89
N VAL A 25 -5.73 -3.34 -4.01
CA VAL A 25 -6.43 -4.23 -3.08
C VAL A 25 -7.25 -3.40 -2.09
N ALA A 26 -6.68 -2.35 -1.54
CA ALA A 26 -7.37 -1.46 -0.60
C ALA A 26 -8.59 -0.80 -1.25
N MET A 27 -8.49 -0.45 -2.52
CA MET A 27 -9.59 0.14 -3.29
C MET A 27 -10.59 -0.89 -3.79
N LYS A 28 -10.27 -2.17 -3.69
CA LYS A 28 -11.10 -3.28 -4.20
C LYS A 28 -11.38 -3.13 -5.69
N CYS A 29 -10.35 -2.71 -6.43
CA CYS A 29 -10.44 -2.50 -7.88
C CYS A 29 -9.89 -3.72 -8.61
N GLU A 30 -10.77 -4.61 -9.08
CA GLU A 30 -10.29 -5.83 -9.74
C GLU A 30 -9.53 -5.57 -11.03
N TYR A 31 -9.88 -4.52 -11.78
CA TYR A 31 -9.10 -4.12 -12.96
C TYR A 31 -7.68 -3.75 -12.56
N CYS A 32 -7.55 -2.96 -11.50
CA CYS A 32 -6.26 -2.48 -11.03
C CYS A 32 -5.43 -3.64 -10.48
N ILE A 33 -6.03 -4.53 -9.70
CA ILE A 33 -5.34 -5.69 -9.15
C ILE A 33 -4.77 -6.54 -10.28
N THR A 34 -5.60 -6.89 -11.25
CA THR A 34 -5.19 -7.72 -12.37
C THR A 34 -4.03 -7.09 -13.14
N ALA A 35 -4.17 -5.80 -13.48
CA ALA A 35 -3.14 -5.08 -14.23
C ALA A 35 -1.83 -4.96 -13.43
N GLN A 36 -1.92 -4.57 -12.17
CA GLN A 36 -0.71 -4.34 -11.38
C GLN A 36 0.02 -5.63 -11.00
N VAL A 37 -0.71 -6.72 -10.75
CA VAL A 37 -0.07 -8.02 -10.52
C VAL A 37 0.69 -8.46 -11.77
N HIS A 38 0.07 -8.35 -12.94
CA HIS A 38 0.73 -8.70 -14.19
C HIS A 38 2.00 -7.86 -14.42
N MET A 39 1.87 -6.55 -14.24
CA MET A 39 2.98 -5.62 -14.45
C MET A 39 4.09 -5.78 -13.41
N ALA A 40 3.74 -6.12 -12.17
CA ALA A 40 4.72 -6.38 -11.13
C ALA A 40 5.57 -7.61 -11.49
N LYS A 41 4.93 -8.68 -11.97
CA LYS A 41 5.65 -9.87 -12.43
C LYS A 41 6.60 -9.53 -13.58
N ALA A 42 6.14 -8.73 -14.53
CA ALA A 42 6.97 -8.27 -15.65
C ALA A 42 8.15 -7.42 -15.18
N ALA A 43 8.01 -6.73 -14.06
CA ALA A 43 9.08 -5.92 -13.46
C ALA A 43 9.99 -6.72 -12.52
N GLY A 44 9.78 -8.04 -12.43
CA GLY A 44 10.64 -8.93 -11.65
C GLY A 44 10.17 -9.23 -10.25
N ALA A 45 8.94 -8.88 -9.90
CA ALA A 45 8.40 -9.20 -8.58
C ALA A 45 8.16 -10.71 -8.46
N THR A 46 8.51 -11.26 -7.30
CA THR A 46 8.27 -12.66 -6.99
C THR A 46 6.85 -12.85 -6.47
N GLU A 47 6.38 -14.09 -6.49
CA GLU A 47 5.09 -14.44 -5.89
C GLU A 47 5.02 -14.02 -4.41
N ASP A 48 6.11 -14.22 -3.67
CA ASP A 48 6.16 -13.86 -2.25
C ASP A 48 6.09 -12.35 -2.06
N GLU A 49 6.73 -11.58 -2.91
CA GLU A 49 6.65 -10.12 -2.85
C GLU A 49 5.24 -9.63 -3.14
N ILE A 50 4.55 -10.25 -4.10
CA ILE A 50 3.16 -9.89 -4.42
C ILE A 50 2.25 -10.23 -3.26
N LYS A 51 2.40 -11.42 -2.66
CA LYS A 51 1.63 -11.80 -1.47
C LYS A 51 1.87 -10.85 -0.31
N ALA A 52 3.12 -10.41 -0.12
CA ALA A 52 3.46 -9.44 0.91
C ALA A 52 2.76 -8.10 0.67
N ALA A 53 2.70 -7.63 -0.58
CA ALA A 53 2.02 -6.38 -0.91
C ALA A 53 0.52 -6.47 -0.60
N ILE A 54 -0.10 -7.62 -0.89
CA ILE A 54 -1.52 -7.87 -0.58
C ILE A 54 -1.72 -7.88 0.94
N PHE A 55 -0.84 -8.55 1.67
CA PHE A 55 -0.89 -8.62 3.13
C PHE A 55 -0.78 -7.22 3.77
N ILE A 56 0.10 -6.37 3.23
CA ILE A 56 0.26 -5.00 3.73
C ILE A 56 -1.06 -4.24 3.62
N ALA A 57 -1.79 -4.37 2.51
CA ALA A 57 -3.08 -3.73 2.36
C ALA A 57 -4.07 -4.19 3.44
N ALA A 58 -4.09 -5.50 3.72
CA ALA A 58 -4.96 -6.07 4.74
C ALA A 58 -4.57 -5.57 6.14
N GLU A 59 -3.28 -5.47 6.44
CA GLU A 59 -2.79 -4.99 7.72
C GLU A 59 -3.15 -3.52 7.97
N VAL A 60 -3.01 -2.68 6.96
CA VAL A 60 -3.42 -1.27 7.10
C VAL A 60 -4.92 -1.18 7.37
N ALA A 61 -5.72 -1.95 6.66
CA ALA A 61 -7.17 -1.97 6.87
C ALA A 61 -7.51 -2.48 8.28
N ARG A 62 -6.81 -3.50 8.75
CA ARG A 62 -7.02 -4.05 10.09
C ARG A 62 -6.75 -3.01 11.17
N PHE A 63 -5.61 -2.33 11.08
CA PHE A 63 -5.28 -1.27 12.05
C PHE A 63 -6.30 -0.15 12.01
N SER A 64 -6.70 0.27 10.83
CA SER A 64 -7.72 1.31 10.69
C SER A 64 -9.00 0.91 11.42
N SER A 65 -9.48 -0.30 11.18
CA SER A 65 -10.70 -0.81 11.81
C SER A 65 -10.58 -0.88 13.33
N LEU A 66 -9.45 -1.36 13.82
CA LEU A 66 -9.20 -1.46 15.27
C LEU A 66 -9.17 -0.10 15.94
N LEU A 67 -8.51 0.87 15.33
CA LEU A 67 -8.36 2.20 15.91
C LEU A 67 -9.69 2.95 15.90
N TYR A 68 -10.41 2.91 14.79
CA TYR A 68 -11.72 3.56 14.71
C TYR A 68 -12.75 2.88 15.61
N GLY A 69 -12.81 1.55 15.57
CA GLY A 69 -13.77 0.82 16.37
C GLY A 69 -13.60 0.99 17.87
N ASN A 70 -12.36 1.19 18.31
CA ASN A 70 -12.06 1.39 19.72
C ASN A 70 -11.96 2.88 20.11
N GLU A 71 -12.28 3.77 19.20
CA GLU A 71 -12.21 5.20 19.46
C GLU A 71 -10.87 5.62 20.07
N PHE A 72 -9.79 5.12 19.46
CA PHE A 72 -8.44 5.26 19.99
C PHE A 72 -8.02 6.73 20.12
N GLY A 73 -8.32 7.53 19.12
CA GLY A 73 -8.05 8.96 19.11
C GLY A 73 -6.67 9.34 18.59
N MET A 74 -6.62 10.46 17.90
CA MET A 74 -5.39 10.94 17.26
C MET A 74 -4.33 11.34 18.29
N ASP A 75 -4.74 11.89 19.42
CA ASP A 75 -3.79 12.29 20.46
C ASP A 75 -3.06 11.08 21.05
N ASN A 76 -3.78 9.98 21.25
CA ASN A 76 -3.17 8.73 21.72
C ASN A 76 -2.18 8.20 20.70
N LEU A 77 -2.54 8.22 19.43
CA LEU A 77 -1.65 7.74 18.37
C LEU A 77 -0.38 8.59 18.31
N LYS A 78 -0.51 9.90 18.32
CA LYS A 78 0.64 10.80 18.31
C LYS A 78 1.56 10.56 19.51
N SER A 79 0.97 10.35 20.67
CA SER A 79 1.74 10.08 21.89
C SER A 79 2.58 8.82 21.76
N ILE A 80 1.96 7.74 21.28
CA ILE A 80 2.66 6.46 21.10
C ILE A 80 3.81 6.59 20.10
N LEU A 81 3.59 7.35 19.03
CA LEU A 81 4.58 7.53 17.97
C LEU A 81 5.64 8.59 18.32
N GLY A 82 5.48 9.30 19.41
CA GLY A 82 6.40 10.38 19.78
C GLY A 82 6.25 11.63 18.94
N ILE A 83 5.07 11.82 18.32
CA ILE A 83 4.79 13.00 17.51
C ILE A 83 4.29 14.09 18.45
N GLN A 84 4.85 15.31 18.29
CA GLN A 84 4.43 16.43 19.13
C GLN A 84 2.99 16.82 18.81
N PRO A 85 2.18 17.15 19.86
CA PRO A 85 0.83 17.66 19.61
C PRO A 85 0.89 19.01 18.91
N ASP A 86 -0.12 19.27 18.09
CA ASP A 86 -0.25 20.54 17.36
C ASP A 86 -0.60 21.71 18.28
#